data_cc6b0a5ce9baa0a13584834646caf4ce
#
_entry.id   cc6b0a5ce9baa0a13584834646caf4ce
#
_cell.length_a   1.000
_cell.length_b   1.000
_cell.length_c   1.000
_cell.angle_alpha   90.00
_cell.angle_beta   90.00
_cell.angle_gamma   90.00
#
_symmetry.space_group_name_H-M   'P 1'
#
loop_
_entity.id
_entity.type
_entity.pdbx_description
1 polymer ?
#
loop_
_entity_poly.entity_id
_entity_poly.type
_entity_poly.pdbx_seq_one_letter_code
_entity_poly.pdbx_strand_id
1 'polypeptide(L)'
;YCIKVYSQNSRGLRATNLEEVLANMKIQGIFAWCLQETWRCGNSIEKHEGGYVCIHHGPKEKLSRRGSLGVSIVLNPTAYSGFKAAGSKCDYYGLRILAITIKLKDTKGKDIFIRLISAYAPHSGCTDEEKEQYETDLSRAINSCEDNDILIVGSDTNASLSCIKETDIQDAGVQRPVGKFGCEHT
;
A
#
# COMPACT_ATOMS: atom_id res chain seq x y z
N TYR A 1 8.40 13.44 -15.34
CA TYR A 1 7.14 13.37 -14.59
C TYR A 1 7.45 13.04 -13.14
N CYS A 2 6.90 13.79 -12.18
CA CYS A 2 6.94 13.46 -10.76
C CYS A 2 5.64 12.70 -10.42
N ILE A 3 5.75 11.47 -9.96
CA ILE A 3 4.62 10.67 -9.49
C ILE A 3 4.58 10.80 -7.97
N LYS A 4 3.44 11.27 -7.44
CA LYS A 4 3.20 11.36 -5.99
C LYS A 4 2.35 10.18 -5.55
N VAL A 5 2.91 9.33 -4.70
CA VAL A 5 2.19 8.23 -4.06
C VAL A 5 2.18 8.46 -2.55
N TYR A 6 1.01 8.30 -1.96
CA TYR A 6 0.80 8.48 -0.52
C TYR A 6 0.40 7.15 0.13
N SER A 7 0.70 7.00 1.40
CA SER A 7 0.24 5.90 2.23
C SER A 7 -0.29 6.43 3.56
N GLN A 8 -1.41 5.89 4.03
CA GLN A 8 -2.07 6.35 5.25
C GLN A 8 -2.93 5.24 5.88
N ASN A 9 -2.81 5.05 7.18
CA ASN A 9 -3.81 4.33 7.96
C ASN A 9 -5.08 5.19 8.08
N SER A 10 -6.18 4.71 7.51
CA SER A 10 -7.44 5.47 7.44
C SER A 10 -8.32 5.32 8.69
N ARG A 11 -8.03 4.34 9.56
CA ARG A 11 -8.83 4.04 10.76
C ARG A 11 -10.33 3.99 10.48
N GLY A 12 -10.69 3.34 9.37
CA GLY A 12 -12.05 3.25 8.86
C GLY A 12 -12.33 4.23 7.72
N LEU A 13 -12.46 3.70 6.52
CA LEU A 13 -12.77 4.49 5.31
C LEU A 13 -14.29 4.67 5.17
N ARG A 14 -14.85 5.64 5.89
CA ARG A 14 -16.25 6.07 5.72
C ARG A 14 -16.37 6.92 4.44
N ALA A 15 -17.60 7.13 3.96
CA ALA A 15 -17.84 7.93 2.77
C ALA A 15 -17.20 9.33 2.85
N THR A 16 -17.36 10.02 3.98
CA THR A 16 -16.78 11.35 4.21
C THR A 16 -15.24 11.34 4.16
N ASN A 17 -14.60 10.31 4.74
CA ASN A 17 -13.15 10.20 4.71
C ASN A 17 -12.63 9.93 3.30
N LEU A 18 -13.39 9.15 2.49
CA LEU A 18 -13.02 8.90 1.10
C LEU A 18 -13.16 10.18 0.25
N GLU A 19 -14.20 10.98 0.48
CA GLU A 19 -14.37 12.28 -0.17
C GLU A 19 -13.21 13.22 0.13
N GLU A 20 -12.73 13.25 1.37
CA GLU A 20 -11.53 14.02 1.76
C GLU A 20 -10.26 13.51 1.04
N VAL A 21 -10.08 12.20 0.94
CA VAL A 21 -8.97 11.60 0.19
C VAL A 21 -9.03 12.04 -1.27
N LEU A 22 -10.18 11.94 -1.92
CA LEU A 22 -10.37 12.32 -3.31
C LEU A 22 -10.13 13.83 -3.54
N ALA A 23 -10.63 14.69 -2.64
CA ALA A 23 -10.38 16.12 -2.68
C ALA A 23 -8.89 16.45 -2.55
N ASN A 24 -8.19 15.83 -1.61
CA ASN A 24 -6.75 16.01 -1.43
C ASN A 24 -5.96 15.49 -2.64
N MET A 25 -6.34 14.36 -3.22
CA MET A 25 -5.73 13.84 -4.44
C MET A 25 -5.83 14.85 -5.58
N LYS A 26 -6.98 15.49 -5.73
CA LYS A 26 -7.23 16.51 -6.75
C LYS A 26 -6.38 17.76 -6.51
N ILE A 27 -6.38 18.29 -5.27
CA ILE A 27 -5.68 19.52 -4.92
C ILE A 27 -4.17 19.37 -5.05
N GLN A 28 -3.62 18.24 -4.57
CA GLN A 28 -2.17 18.02 -4.51
C GLN A 28 -1.59 17.29 -5.73
N GLY A 29 -2.44 16.87 -6.67
CA GLY A 29 -2.03 16.10 -7.84
C GLY A 29 -1.47 14.74 -7.48
N ILE A 30 -2.07 14.05 -6.49
CA ILE A 30 -1.63 12.73 -6.05
C ILE A 30 -2.04 11.70 -7.10
N PHE A 31 -1.08 10.87 -7.49
CA PHE A 31 -1.25 9.83 -8.51
C PHE A 31 -1.97 8.60 -7.96
N ALA A 32 -1.53 8.11 -6.80
CA ALA A 32 -2.14 6.99 -6.12
C ALA A 32 -2.02 7.15 -4.59
N TRP A 33 -2.97 6.55 -3.86
CA TRP A 33 -3.01 6.58 -2.40
C TRP A 33 -3.28 5.19 -1.86
N CYS A 34 -2.33 4.63 -1.11
CA CYS A 34 -2.48 3.37 -0.40
C CYS A 34 -3.12 3.62 0.96
N LEU A 35 -4.22 2.95 1.26
CA LEU A 35 -4.96 3.11 2.50
C LEU A 35 -4.99 1.79 3.27
N GLN A 36 -4.71 1.85 4.56
CA GLN A 36 -4.77 0.74 5.49
C GLN A 36 -5.91 0.95 6.51
N GLU A 37 -6.33 -0.12 7.17
CA GLU A 37 -7.47 -0.12 8.10
C GLU A 37 -8.75 0.48 7.49
N THR A 38 -9.07 0.10 6.26
CA THR A 38 -10.23 0.70 5.57
C THR A 38 -11.57 0.21 6.13
N TRP A 39 -11.58 -0.91 6.84
CA TRP A 39 -12.76 -1.57 7.41
C TRP A 39 -13.83 -1.89 6.36
N ARG A 40 -13.43 -1.95 5.10
CA ARG A 40 -14.29 -2.36 3.99
C ARG A 40 -14.27 -3.88 3.85
N CYS A 41 -15.42 -4.44 3.50
CA CYS A 41 -15.58 -5.88 3.32
C CYS A 41 -15.53 -6.24 1.83
N GLY A 42 -14.99 -7.43 1.56
CA GLY A 42 -14.93 -7.98 0.21
C GLY A 42 -13.92 -7.27 -0.70
N ASN A 43 -14.05 -7.59 -1.98
CA ASN A 43 -13.23 -7.02 -3.04
C ASN A 43 -14.15 -6.21 -3.95
N SER A 44 -13.83 -4.94 -4.17
CA SER A 44 -14.60 -4.08 -5.07
C SER A 44 -13.72 -3.06 -5.78
N ILE A 45 -14.23 -2.58 -6.92
CA ILE A 45 -13.67 -1.45 -7.66
C ILE A 45 -14.78 -0.41 -7.79
N GLU A 46 -14.64 0.69 -7.08
CA GLU A 46 -15.61 1.78 -7.02
C GLU A 46 -15.13 2.97 -7.84
N LYS A 47 -15.98 3.46 -8.75
CA LYS A 47 -15.70 4.64 -9.57
C LYS A 47 -16.32 5.87 -8.94
N HIS A 48 -15.56 6.95 -8.90
CA HIS A 48 -15.97 8.24 -8.35
C HIS A 48 -15.92 9.35 -9.39
N GLU A 49 -16.50 10.49 -9.06
CA GLU A 49 -16.49 11.67 -9.91
C GLU A 49 -15.07 12.09 -10.32
N GLY A 50 -14.93 12.68 -11.49
CA GLY A 50 -13.64 13.09 -12.02
C GLY A 50 -12.75 11.93 -12.49
N GLY A 51 -13.27 10.69 -12.56
CA GLY A 51 -12.55 9.52 -13.06
C GLY A 51 -11.59 8.87 -12.03
N TYR A 52 -11.73 9.22 -10.76
CA TYR A 52 -11.03 8.54 -9.67
C TYR A 52 -11.61 7.14 -9.44
N VAL A 53 -10.77 6.23 -8.97
CA VAL A 53 -11.18 4.85 -8.69
C VAL A 53 -10.59 4.40 -7.38
N CYS A 54 -11.40 3.75 -6.55
CA CYS A 54 -10.97 3.10 -5.34
C CYS A 54 -11.09 1.58 -5.49
N ILE A 55 -9.98 0.88 -5.30
CA ILE A 55 -9.89 -0.58 -5.33
C ILE A 55 -9.79 -1.05 -3.88
N HIS A 56 -10.74 -1.87 -3.45
CA HIS A 56 -10.82 -2.38 -2.08
C HIS A 56 -10.50 -3.86 -2.01
N HIS A 57 -9.87 -4.25 -0.91
CA HIS A 57 -9.66 -5.62 -0.50
C HIS A 57 -9.81 -5.76 1.01
N GLY A 58 -10.61 -6.72 1.44
CA GLY A 58 -10.86 -6.97 2.86
C GLY A 58 -11.59 -8.28 3.13
N PRO A 59 -11.89 -8.57 4.40
CA PRO A 59 -12.60 -9.78 4.79
C PRO A 59 -13.99 -9.84 4.16
N LYS A 60 -14.49 -11.06 3.90
CA LYS A 60 -15.82 -11.25 3.30
C LYS A 60 -16.95 -10.66 4.14
N GLU A 61 -16.80 -10.74 5.46
CA GLU A 61 -17.79 -10.25 6.43
C GLU A 61 -17.13 -9.30 7.42
N LYS A 62 -17.94 -8.40 7.98
CA LYS A 62 -17.47 -7.46 9.00
C LYS A 62 -17.06 -8.23 10.26
N LEU A 63 -15.79 -8.17 10.60
CA LEU A 63 -15.28 -8.75 11.84
C LEU A 63 -15.89 -8.04 13.04
N SER A 64 -16.45 -8.79 13.98
CA SER A 64 -17.41 -8.35 15.01
C SER A 64 -16.83 -7.43 16.09
N ARG A 65 -15.55 -7.11 16.10
CA ARG A 65 -14.95 -6.15 17.04
C ARG A 65 -13.92 -5.28 16.33
N ARG A 66 -14.27 -3.99 16.16
CA ARG A 66 -13.44 -2.95 15.54
C ARG A 66 -12.77 -3.49 14.28
N GLY A 67 -13.55 -3.48 13.19
CA GLY A 67 -13.09 -3.97 11.89
C GLY A 67 -11.75 -3.34 11.56
N SER A 68 -10.70 -4.06 11.86
CA SER A 68 -9.33 -3.56 11.83
C SER A 68 -8.60 -3.95 10.55
N LEU A 69 -9.26 -4.67 9.66
CA LEU A 69 -8.67 -5.13 8.40
C LEU A 69 -9.20 -4.33 7.20
N GLY A 70 -8.62 -4.62 6.08
CA GLY A 70 -8.95 -4.03 4.80
C GLY A 70 -7.89 -3.04 4.35
N VAL A 71 -7.52 -3.16 3.10
CA VAL A 71 -6.59 -2.27 2.40
C VAL A 71 -7.24 -1.75 1.13
N SER A 72 -6.84 -0.57 0.69
CA SER A 72 -7.34 -0.01 -0.56
C SER A 72 -6.24 0.72 -1.31
N ILE A 73 -6.45 0.86 -2.61
CA ILE A 73 -5.64 1.74 -3.45
C ILE A 73 -6.59 2.67 -4.18
N VAL A 74 -6.42 3.97 -3.97
CA VAL A 74 -7.15 5.01 -4.70
C VAL A 74 -6.27 5.52 -5.82
N LEU A 75 -6.82 5.59 -7.03
CA LEU A 75 -6.14 5.99 -8.26
C LEU A 75 -6.76 7.26 -8.81
N ASN A 76 -5.92 8.19 -9.25
CA ASN A 76 -6.39 9.29 -10.09
C ASN A 76 -6.68 8.81 -11.53
N PRO A 77 -7.30 9.64 -12.40
CA PRO A 77 -7.65 9.23 -13.75
C PRO A 77 -6.48 8.70 -14.60
N THR A 78 -5.29 9.29 -14.43
CA THR A 78 -4.07 8.87 -15.16
C THR A 78 -3.60 7.49 -14.67
N ALA A 79 -3.52 7.31 -13.36
CA ALA A 79 -3.17 6.02 -12.76
C ALA A 79 -4.17 4.92 -13.13
N TYR A 80 -5.46 5.25 -13.13
CA TYR A 80 -6.51 4.30 -13.53
C TYR A 80 -6.42 3.92 -15.00
N SER A 81 -6.11 4.87 -15.89
CA SER A 81 -5.85 4.56 -17.29
C SER A 81 -4.67 3.61 -17.45
N GLY A 82 -3.60 3.82 -16.70
CA GLY A 82 -2.44 2.94 -16.67
C GLY A 82 -2.74 1.55 -16.10
N PHE A 83 -3.57 1.47 -15.06
CA PHE A 83 -4.05 0.21 -14.50
C PHE A 83 -4.86 -0.59 -15.54
N LYS A 84 -5.74 0.06 -16.28
CA LYS A 84 -6.45 -0.57 -17.40
C LYS A 84 -5.50 -1.05 -18.50
N ALA A 85 -4.52 -0.25 -18.85
CA ALA A 85 -3.52 -0.59 -19.86
C ALA A 85 -2.62 -1.76 -19.44
N ALA A 86 -2.48 -2.01 -18.14
CA ALA A 86 -1.79 -3.18 -17.57
C ALA A 86 -2.69 -4.42 -17.41
N GLY A 87 -3.95 -4.36 -17.88
CA GLY A 87 -4.88 -5.50 -17.85
C GLY A 87 -5.85 -5.52 -16.66
N SER A 88 -5.89 -4.47 -15.82
CA SER A 88 -6.84 -4.33 -14.68
C SER A 88 -6.79 -5.48 -13.67
N LYS A 89 -5.62 -6.10 -13.50
CA LYS A 89 -5.45 -7.22 -12.57
C LYS A 89 -5.17 -6.72 -11.16
N CYS A 90 -5.93 -7.27 -10.19
CA CYS A 90 -5.69 -7.10 -8.77
C CYS A 90 -5.18 -8.42 -8.19
N ASP A 91 -4.06 -8.37 -7.49
CA ASP A 91 -3.51 -9.52 -6.77
C ASP A 91 -3.73 -9.31 -5.27
N TYR A 92 -4.28 -10.33 -4.63
CA TYR A 92 -4.64 -10.32 -3.21
C TYR A 92 -3.80 -11.35 -2.46
N TYR A 93 -3.14 -10.91 -1.39
CA TYR A 93 -2.32 -11.79 -0.56
C TYR A 93 -2.83 -11.74 0.88
N GLY A 94 -3.45 -12.82 1.31
CA GLY A 94 -4.18 -12.85 2.57
C GLY A 94 -5.31 -11.79 2.60
N LEU A 95 -5.53 -11.17 3.77
CA LEU A 95 -6.53 -10.11 3.98
C LEU A 95 -5.90 -8.72 4.19
N ARG A 96 -4.59 -8.62 4.06
CA ARG A 96 -3.80 -7.46 4.48
C ARG A 96 -3.00 -6.81 3.35
N ILE A 97 -3.00 -7.40 2.14
CA ILE A 97 -2.16 -6.94 1.04
C ILE A 97 -2.95 -6.95 -0.27
N LEU A 98 -2.97 -5.80 -0.91
CA LEU A 98 -3.50 -5.58 -2.25
C LEU A 98 -2.38 -5.07 -3.15
N ALA A 99 -2.17 -5.70 -4.29
CA ALA A 99 -1.19 -5.26 -5.26
C ALA A 99 -1.81 -5.11 -6.65
N ILE A 100 -1.37 -4.09 -7.38
CA ILE A 100 -1.77 -3.81 -8.76
C ILE A 100 -0.55 -3.43 -9.59
N THR A 101 -0.66 -3.55 -10.91
CA THR A 101 0.34 -3.03 -11.84
C THR A 101 -0.25 -1.88 -12.64
N ILE A 102 0.51 -0.80 -12.81
CA ILE A 102 0.15 0.38 -13.60
C ILE A 102 1.17 0.54 -14.72
N LYS A 103 0.69 0.61 -15.95
CA LYS A 103 1.52 0.83 -17.15
C LYS A 103 1.49 2.30 -17.55
N LEU A 104 2.65 2.90 -17.68
CA LEU A 104 2.83 4.28 -18.15
C LEU A 104 3.82 4.30 -19.33
N LYS A 105 4.01 5.47 -19.91
CA LYS A 105 5.09 5.72 -20.86
C LYS A 105 6.07 6.74 -20.30
N ASP A 106 7.36 6.52 -20.51
CA ASP A 106 8.37 7.51 -20.20
C ASP A 106 8.38 8.68 -21.22
N THR A 107 9.28 9.62 -21.05
CA THR A 107 9.44 10.78 -21.94
C THR A 107 9.89 10.41 -23.36
N LYS A 108 10.39 9.17 -23.56
CA LYS A 108 10.82 8.62 -24.84
C LYS A 108 9.78 7.69 -25.46
N GLY A 109 8.61 7.52 -24.81
CA GLY A 109 7.53 6.65 -25.26
C GLY A 109 7.72 5.17 -24.92
N LYS A 110 8.76 4.81 -24.14
CA LYS A 110 8.99 3.44 -23.66
C LYS A 110 8.00 3.11 -22.55
N ASP A 111 7.51 1.88 -22.53
CA ASP A 111 6.64 1.37 -21.46
C ASP A 111 7.41 1.27 -20.13
N ILE A 112 6.81 1.80 -19.08
CA ILE A 112 7.24 1.68 -17.68
C ILE A 112 6.10 1.03 -16.91
N PHE A 113 6.43 0.06 -16.09
CA PHE A 113 5.48 -0.57 -15.21
C PHE A 113 5.78 -0.20 -13.76
N ILE A 114 4.72 0.06 -12.99
CA ILE A 114 4.79 0.34 -11.56
C ILE A 114 3.99 -0.75 -10.86
N ARG A 115 4.67 -1.54 -10.04
CA ARG A 115 4.04 -2.46 -9.10
C ARG A 115 3.73 -1.70 -7.82
N LEU A 116 2.46 -1.44 -7.55
CA LEU A 116 1.97 -0.71 -6.38
C LEU A 116 1.32 -1.68 -5.41
N ILE A 117 1.81 -1.69 -4.17
CA ILE A 117 1.34 -2.58 -3.10
C ILE A 117 0.81 -1.71 -1.94
N SER A 118 -0.41 -1.98 -1.48
CA SER A 118 -0.94 -1.48 -0.21
C SER A 118 -0.94 -2.61 0.81
N ALA A 119 -0.22 -2.43 1.92
CA ALA A 119 -0.03 -3.47 2.91
C ALA A 119 -0.32 -2.96 4.34
N TYR A 120 -0.88 -3.84 5.18
CA TYR A 120 -1.20 -3.55 6.56
C TYR A 120 -0.67 -4.67 7.47
N ALA A 121 0.42 -4.40 8.17
CA ALA A 121 1.07 -5.38 9.04
C ALA A 121 0.21 -5.74 10.26
N PRO A 122 0.34 -6.96 10.79
CA PRO A 122 -0.21 -7.34 12.08
C PRO A 122 0.34 -6.44 13.19
N HIS A 123 -0.50 -6.05 14.14
CA HIS A 123 -0.05 -5.32 15.33
C HIS A 123 0.60 -6.28 16.36
N SER A 124 1.24 -5.74 17.38
CA SER A 124 1.96 -6.51 18.40
C SER A 124 1.14 -7.58 19.12
N GLY A 125 -0.18 -7.38 19.23
CA GLY A 125 -1.11 -8.34 19.85
C GLY A 125 -1.61 -9.47 18.92
N CYS A 126 -1.19 -9.52 17.65
CA CYS A 126 -1.46 -10.64 16.77
C CYS A 126 -0.55 -11.83 17.11
N THR A 127 -0.99 -13.05 16.73
CA THR A 127 -0.19 -14.25 16.96
C THR A 127 1.07 -14.26 16.07
N ASP A 128 2.05 -15.08 16.43
CA ASP A 128 3.27 -15.17 15.64
C ASP A 128 3.01 -15.83 14.29
N GLU A 129 2.06 -16.76 14.22
CA GLU A 129 1.60 -17.35 12.96
C GLU A 129 0.98 -16.30 12.01
N GLU A 130 0.21 -15.34 12.54
CA GLU A 130 -0.34 -14.25 11.73
C GLU A 130 0.77 -13.33 11.19
N LYS A 131 1.82 -13.10 11.98
CA LYS A 131 2.97 -12.28 11.56
C LYS A 131 3.79 -13.01 10.49
N GLU A 132 4.13 -14.29 10.69
CA GLU A 132 4.85 -15.11 9.72
C GLU A 132 4.08 -15.25 8.40
N GLN A 133 2.76 -15.43 8.47
CA GLN A 133 1.92 -15.48 7.27
C GLN A 133 1.94 -14.15 6.52
N TYR A 134 1.87 -13.02 7.23
CA TYR A 134 1.96 -11.70 6.62
C TYR A 134 3.32 -11.47 5.92
N GLU A 135 4.42 -11.84 6.58
CA GLU A 135 5.78 -11.73 6.01
C GLU A 135 5.93 -12.57 4.74
N THR A 136 5.40 -13.80 4.78
CA THR A 136 5.36 -14.69 3.60
C THR A 136 4.55 -14.07 2.46
N ASP A 137 3.37 -13.56 2.76
CA ASP A 137 2.49 -12.95 1.77
C ASP A 137 3.08 -11.65 1.21
N LEU A 138 3.72 -10.82 2.04
CA LEU A 138 4.40 -9.60 1.60
C LEU A 138 5.60 -9.94 0.70
N SER A 139 6.39 -10.92 1.08
CA SER A 139 7.51 -11.40 0.26
C SER A 139 7.04 -11.90 -1.11
N ARG A 140 5.93 -12.64 -1.15
CA ARG A 140 5.32 -13.08 -2.42
C ARG A 140 4.84 -11.91 -3.27
N ALA A 141 4.22 -10.89 -2.64
CA ALA A 141 3.75 -9.70 -3.33
C ALA A 141 4.91 -8.89 -3.93
N ILE A 142 6.00 -8.73 -3.19
CA ILE A 142 7.22 -8.05 -3.63
C ILE A 142 7.90 -8.84 -4.77
N ASN A 143 8.10 -10.13 -4.58
CA ASN A 143 8.74 -11.00 -5.57
C ASN A 143 7.92 -11.20 -6.85
N SER A 144 6.65 -10.78 -6.87
CA SER A 144 5.82 -10.72 -8.08
C SER A 144 6.07 -9.49 -8.95
N CYS A 145 6.95 -8.58 -8.52
CA CYS A 145 7.42 -7.46 -9.31
C CYS A 145 8.45 -7.95 -10.32
N GLU A 146 8.30 -7.58 -11.59
CA GLU A 146 9.29 -7.93 -12.61
C GLU A 146 10.57 -7.09 -12.44
N ASP A 147 11.71 -7.61 -12.87
CA ASP A 147 13.06 -7.01 -12.63
C ASP A 147 13.20 -5.55 -13.09
N ASN A 148 12.45 -5.14 -14.11
CA ASN A 148 12.51 -3.78 -14.67
C ASN A 148 11.37 -2.88 -14.20
N ASP A 149 10.51 -3.36 -13.33
CA ASP A 149 9.37 -2.60 -12.83
C ASP A 149 9.76 -1.74 -11.63
N ILE A 150 9.06 -0.63 -11.46
CA ILE A 150 9.21 0.22 -10.28
C ILE A 150 8.31 -0.35 -9.18
N LEU A 151 8.92 -0.85 -8.10
CA LEU A 151 8.20 -1.31 -6.92
C LEU A 151 7.93 -0.14 -5.98
N ILE A 152 6.66 0.05 -5.60
CA ILE A 152 6.23 1.00 -4.57
C ILE A 152 5.37 0.25 -3.55
N VAL A 153 5.77 0.29 -2.29
CA VAL A 153 5.03 -0.30 -1.17
C VAL A 153 4.55 0.80 -0.24
N GLY A 154 3.24 1.03 -0.18
CA GLY A 154 2.59 1.86 0.83
C GLY A 154 2.11 0.95 1.97
N SER A 155 2.72 1.07 3.14
CA SER A 155 2.42 0.17 4.26
C SER A 155 2.25 0.94 5.57
N ASP A 156 1.34 0.42 6.40
CA ASP A 156 1.40 0.61 7.85
C ASP A 156 2.07 -0.63 8.45
N THR A 157 3.28 -0.44 8.95
CA THR A 157 4.11 -1.55 9.46
C THR A 157 3.77 -1.93 10.89
N ASN A 158 2.91 -1.17 11.60
CA ASN A 158 2.62 -1.35 13.03
C ASN A 158 3.89 -1.56 13.89
N ALA A 159 5.02 -1.00 13.44
CA ALA A 159 6.32 -1.11 14.07
C ALA A 159 6.86 0.27 14.41
N SER A 160 7.53 0.38 15.54
CA SER A 160 8.30 1.56 15.90
C SER A 160 9.69 1.45 15.28
N LEU A 161 10.09 2.46 14.52
CA LEU A 161 11.47 2.57 14.07
C LEU A 161 12.33 2.99 15.27
N SER A 162 13.14 2.07 15.79
CA SER A 162 14.12 2.39 16.82
C SER A 162 15.40 2.96 16.20
N CYS A 163 16.11 3.81 16.94
CA CYS A 163 17.45 4.24 16.58
C CYS A 163 18.39 3.02 16.49
N ILE A 164 19.26 3.02 15.51
CA ILE A 164 20.34 2.02 15.42
C ILE A 164 21.27 2.29 16.60
N LYS A 165 21.42 1.33 17.51
CA LYS A 165 22.44 1.38 18.56
C LYS A 165 23.80 1.13 17.95
N GLU A 166 24.84 1.78 18.48
CA GLU A 166 26.23 1.59 17.99
C GLU A 166 26.68 0.12 18.05
N THR A 167 26.11 -0.67 18.96
CA THR A 167 26.32 -2.12 19.06
C THR A 167 25.81 -2.91 17.85
N ASP A 168 24.85 -2.37 17.09
CA ASP A 168 24.25 -3.03 15.92
C ASP A 168 25.06 -2.81 14.63
N ILE A 169 26.13 -1.98 14.70
CA ILE A 169 26.95 -1.60 13.54
C ILE A 169 28.05 -2.64 13.25
N GLN A 170 28.30 -3.58 14.16
CA GLN A 170 29.45 -4.51 14.06
C GLN A 170 29.26 -5.66 13.06
N ASP A 171 28.06 -5.91 12.55
CA ASP A 171 27.86 -6.88 11.46
C ASP A 171 28.11 -6.20 10.11
N ALA A 172 29.37 -6.20 9.72
CA ALA A 172 29.86 -5.65 8.48
C ALA A 172 29.25 -6.38 7.27
N GLY A 173 28.51 -5.66 6.43
CA GLY A 173 28.17 -6.11 5.08
C GLY A 173 26.70 -5.97 4.65
N VAL A 174 25.76 -5.71 5.54
CA VAL A 174 24.37 -5.48 5.16
C VAL A 174 24.09 -3.97 5.10
N GLN A 175 23.82 -3.43 3.91
CA GLN A 175 23.24 -2.10 3.79
C GLN A 175 21.88 -2.10 4.45
N ARG A 176 21.78 -1.50 5.64
CA ARG A 176 20.51 -1.42 6.38
C ARG A 176 19.67 -0.27 5.83
N PRO A 177 18.39 -0.50 5.50
CA PRO A 177 17.51 0.52 4.94
C PRO A 177 17.06 1.58 5.96
N VAL A 178 17.49 1.50 7.23
CA VAL A 178 17.06 2.39 8.31
C VAL A 178 18.18 3.40 8.60
N GLY A 179 17.84 4.70 8.50
CA GLY A 179 18.75 5.80 8.80
C GLY A 179 19.00 6.00 10.32
N LYS A 180 19.86 7.00 10.64
CA LYS A 180 20.23 7.32 12.04
C LYS A 180 19.09 7.89 12.91
N PHE A 181 17.91 8.12 12.34
CA PHE A 181 16.79 8.77 13.00
C PHE A 181 15.69 7.75 13.28
N GLY A 182 15.38 7.52 14.53
CA GLY A 182 14.27 6.73 15.03
C GLY A 182 13.76 7.32 16.34
N CYS A 183 12.61 6.83 16.85
CA CYS A 183 12.09 7.23 18.15
C CYS A 183 12.84 6.47 19.24
N GLU A 184 13.41 7.19 20.22
CA GLU A 184 13.83 6.58 21.49
C GLU A 184 12.56 6.22 22.27
N HIS A 185 12.42 4.95 22.64
CA HIS A 185 11.41 4.55 23.60
C HIS A 185 11.88 4.97 24.98
N THR A 186 11.24 5.99 25.55
CA THR A 186 11.31 6.32 26.97
C THR A 186 10.44 5.38 27.78
#